data_bd72cded6580ab31fc85950477b40c6b
#
_entry.id   bd72cded6580ab31fc85950477b40c6b
#
_cell.length_a   1.000
_cell.length_b   1.000
_cell.length_c   1.000
_cell.angle_alpha   90.00
_cell.angle_beta   90.00
_cell.angle_gamma   90.00
#
_symmetry.space_group_name_H-M   'P 1'
#
loop_
_entity.id
_entity.type
_entity.pdbx_description
1 polymer ?
#
loop_
_entity_poly.entity_id
_entity_poly.type
_entity_poly.pdbx_seq_one_letter_code
_entity_poly.pdbx_strand_id
1 'polypeptide(L)'
;MRFARTIGPQRKLTRPSLIAAMISLTIAASMGCTGLATFMHAVGVDMIPAEYDGLKRQTVGIIALTESSQYSNDVAARELSRFIGQVLTAEVKDLKLVREDKIDQWRDLHGWDQLNFDEIGKGVGADKVIGIEVANLRLRDGATLYRGRADVVISVIDVESGNIEYSRSLEEFTYPNIAGQYTSETTESKFRKLYLRMLAEEIARSFHRYDLTDRIAEDSQIAHY
;
A
#
# COMPACT_ATOMS: atom_id res chain seq x y z
N MET A 1 -87.23 -30.15 7.40
CA MET A 1 -85.92 -29.67 7.76
C MET A 1 -85.21 -29.15 6.51
N ARG A 2 -85.08 -27.84 6.37
CA ARG A 2 -84.40 -27.21 5.23
C ARG A 2 -83.04 -26.68 5.72
N PHE A 3 -81.98 -27.20 5.17
CA PHE A 3 -80.60 -26.67 5.40
C PHE A 3 -80.35 -25.51 4.44
N ALA A 4 -80.19 -24.33 4.99
CA ALA A 4 -79.71 -23.17 4.25
C ALA A 4 -78.18 -23.19 4.14
N ARG A 5 -77.68 -23.21 2.90
CA ARG A 5 -76.25 -23.12 2.58
C ARG A 5 -75.89 -21.65 2.47
N THR A 6 -75.05 -21.14 3.43
CA THR A 6 -74.50 -19.78 3.39
C THR A 6 -73.29 -19.76 2.45
N ILE A 7 -73.44 -19.03 1.35
CA ILE A 7 -72.37 -18.78 0.39
C ILE A 7 -71.63 -17.52 0.89
N GLY A 8 -70.36 -17.70 1.33
CA GLY A 8 -69.48 -16.59 1.73
C GLY A 8 -68.98 -15.76 0.53
N PRO A 9 -68.71 -14.46 0.70
CA PRO A 9 -68.36 -13.58 -0.41
C PRO A 9 -66.99 -13.93 -0.96
N GLN A 10 -66.91 -14.24 -2.25
CA GLN A 10 -65.66 -14.38 -3.01
C GLN A 10 -64.97 -13.00 -3.13
N ARG A 11 -63.81 -12.80 -2.48
CA ARG A 11 -63.03 -11.64 -2.72
C ARG A 11 -62.38 -11.71 -4.13
N LYS A 12 -62.88 -10.88 -5.04
CA LYS A 12 -62.27 -10.68 -6.36
C LYS A 12 -60.92 -9.97 -6.16
N LEU A 13 -59.83 -10.68 -6.35
CA LEU A 13 -58.49 -10.06 -6.46
C LEU A 13 -58.50 -9.14 -7.70
N THR A 14 -58.49 -7.85 -7.46
CA THR A 14 -58.48 -6.83 -8.52
C THR A 14 -57.11 -6.82 -9.23
N ARG A 15 -57.14 -6.89 -10.57
CA ARG A 15 -55.94 -6.87 -11.44
C ARG A 15 -54.88 -5.81 -11.15
N PRO A 16 -55.17 -4.61 -10.56
CA PRO A 16 -54.18 -3.62 -10.22
C PRO A 16 -53.21 -4.05 -9.09
N SER A 17 -53.62 -4.96 -8.20
CA SER A 17 -52.73 -5.44 -7.11
C SER A 17 -51.59 -6.35 -7.60
N LEU A 18 -51.83 -7.12 -8.67
CA LEU A 18 -50.82 -7.99 -9.29
C LEU A 18 -49.76 -7.18 -10.04
N ILE A 19 -50.15 -6.10 -10.71
CA ILE A 19 -49.22 -5.20 -11.41
C ILE A 19 -48.34 -4.44 -10.39
N ALA A 20 -48.94 -3.96 -9.30
CA ALA A 20 -48.19 -3.30 -8.22
C ALA A 20 -47.17 -4.26 -7.56
N ALA A 21 -47.57 -5.53 -7.34
CA ALA A 21 -46.66 -6.54 -6.79
C ALA A 21 -45.49 -6.90 -7.76
N MET A 22 -45.77 -6.98 -9.05
CA MET A 22 -44.69 -7.20 -10.05
C MET A 22 -43.74 -6.02 -10.17
N ILE A 23 -44.22 -4.78 -10.13
CA ILE A 23 -43.37 -3.57 -10.14
C ILE A 23 -42.51 -3.51 -8.88
N SER A 24 -43.03 -3.84 -7.71
CA SER A 24 -42.26 -3.89 -6.45
C SER A 24 -41.18 -4.96 -6.48
N LEU A 25 -41.42 -6.10 -7.09
CA LEU A 25 -40.48 -7.21 -7.21
C LEU A 25 -39.32 -6.87 -8.18
N THR A 26 -39.62 -6.16 -9.27
CA THR A 26 -38.57 -5.71 -10.22
C THR A 26 -37.69 -4.62 -9.64
N ILE A 27 -38.20 -3.69 -8.85
CA ILE A 27 -37.42 -2.65 -8.15
C ILE A 27 -36.52 -3.28 -7.08
N ALA A 28 -37.00 -4.28 -6.33
CA ALA A 28 -36.20 -5.00 -5.35
C ALA A 28 -35.05 -5.81 -6.00
N ALA A 29 -35.29 -6.38 -7.18
CA ALA A 29 -34.28 -7.13 -7.92
C ALA A 29 -33.19 -6.23 -8.51
N SER A 30 -33.50 -4.99 -8.90
CA SER A 30 -32.50 -4.04 -9.43
C SER A 30 -31.62 -3.42 -8.36
N MET A 31 -32.02 -3.36 -7.10
CA MET A 31 -31.20 -2.89 -5.96
C MET A 31 -30.23 -3.96 -5.42
N GLY A 32 -30.44 -5.24 -5.75
CA GLY A 32 -29.70 -6.35 -5.16
C GLY A 32 -28.19 -6.37 -5.50
N CYS A 33 -27.81 -6.05 -6.72
CA CYS A 33 -26.41 -6.11 -7.16
C CYS A 33 -25.54 -5.00 -6.54
N THR A 34 -26.04 -3.78 -6.47
CA THR A 34 -25.31 -2.64 -5.91
C THR A 34 -25.17 -2.75 -4.39
N GLY A 35 -26.23 -3.19 -3.70
CA GLY A 35 -26.23 -3.38 -2.25
C GLY A 35 -25.28 -4.49 -1.81
N LEU A 36 -25.22 -5.59 -2.56
CA LEU A 36 -24.30 -6.70 -2.26
C LEU A 36 -22.83 -6.29 -2.49
N ALA A 37 -22.52 -5.59 -3.57
CA ALA A 37 -21.19 -5.08 -3.86
C ALA A 37 -20.73 -4.10 -2.77
N THR A 38 -21.57 -3.15 -2.36
CA THR A 38 -21.27 -2.21 -1.28
C THR A 38 -21.08 -2.93 0.07
N PHE A 39 -21.89 -3.96 0.34
CA PHE A 39 -21.73 -4.76 1.55
C PHE A 39 -20.43 -5.57 1.54
N MET A 40 -20.06 -6.21 0.42
CA MET A 40 -18.81 -6.95 0.27
C MET A 40 -17.59 -6.03 0.45
N HIS A 41 -17.64 -4.83 -0.11
CA HIS A 41 -16.61 -3.80 0.10
C HIS A 41 -16.54 -3.36 1.58
N ALA A 42 -17.67 -3.11 2.22
CA ALA A 42 -17.74 -2.72 3.64
C ALA A 42 -17.22 -3.80 4.61
N VAL A 43 -17.31 -5.09 4.25
CA VAL A 43 -16.73 -6.19 5.05
C VAL A 43 -15.30 -6.53 4.65
N GLY A 44 -14.67 -5.76 3.73
CA GLY A 44 -13.27 -5.89 3.37
C GLY A 44 -12.93 -7.15 2.58
N VAL A 45 -13.86 -7.66 1.77
CA VAL A 45 -13.64 -8.85 0.93
C VAL A 45 -12.57 -8.59 -0.15
N ASP A 46 -12.41 -7.32 -0.55
CA ASP A 46 -11.44 -6.90 -1.57
C ASP A 46 -10.06 -6.53 -0.98
N MET A 47 -9.88 -6.68 0.34
CA MET A 47 -8.61 -6.35 1.00
C MET A 47 -7.58 -7.46 0.85
N ILE A 48 -6.42 -7.13 0.31
CA ILE A 48 -5.25 -8.02 0.25
C ILE A 48 -4.57 -8.00 1.63
N PRO A 49 -4.31 -9.16 2.25
CA PRO A 49 -3.61 -9.21 3.53
C PRO A 49 -2.13 -8.82 3.39
N ALA A 50 -1.53 -8.36 4.48
CA ALA A 50 -0.08 -8.16 4.54
C ALA A 50 0.66 -9.47 4.26
N GLU A 51 1.77 -9.40 3.54
CA GLU A 51 2.67 -10.54 3.33
C GLU A 51 3.46 -10.88 4.60
N TYR A 52 3.76 -9.84 5.40
CA TYR A 52 4.43 -9.96 6.69
C TYR A 52 3.74 -9.07 7.72
N ASP A 53 3.28 -9.64 8.83
CA ASP A 53 2.53 -8.94 9.88
C ASP A 53 3.27 -8.82 11.23
N GLY A 54 4.54 -9.21 11.27
CA GLY A 54 5.37 -9.24 12.48
C GLY A 54 5.86 -7.88 12.99
N LEU A 55 5.43 -6.75 12.37
CA LEU A 55 5.83 -5.40 12.80
C LEU A 55 4.97 -4.81 13.91
N LYS A 56 3.81 -5.42 14.21
CA LYS A 56 2.86 -4.91 15.21
C LYS A 56 3.47 -4.87 16.61
N ARG A 57 3.37 -3.73 17.28
CA ARG A 57 3.90 -3.49 18.63
C ARG A 57 5.41 -3.60 18.75
N GLN A 58 6.13 -3.52 17.65
CA GLN A 58 7.59 -3.55 17.60
C GLN A 58 8.18 -2.13 17.50
N THR A 59 9.41 -1.98 17.94
CA THR A 59 10.25 -0.82 17.65
C THR A 59 11.05 -1.13 16.39
N VAL A 60 10.81 -0.41 15.30
CA VAL A 60 11.32 -0.74 13.98
C VAL A 60 12.25 0.36 13.47
N GLY A 61 13.45 -0.03 13.06
CA GLY A 61 14.36 0.81 12.26
C GLY A 61 14.06 0.62 10.77
N ILE A 62 14.00 1.71 10.00
CA ILE A 62 13.88 1.65 8.53
C ILE A 62 15.17 2.20 7.94
N ILE A 63 15.88 1.37 7.18
CA ILE A 63 17.17 1.70 6.61
C ILE A 63 17.12 1.42 5.12
N ALA A 64 17.10 2.48 4.31
CA ALA A 64 17.24 2.37 2.88
C ALA A 64 18.70 2.63 2.49
N LEU A 65 19.19 1.84 1.54
CA LEU A 65 20.49 1.94 0.95
C LEU A 65 20.36 2.05 -0.56
N THR A 66 21.11 2.95 -1.16
CA THR A 66 21.32 3.02 -2.61
C THR A 66 22.81 2.78 -2.90
N GLU A 67 23.19 2.72 -4.15
CA GLU A 67 24.60 2.62 -4.55
C GLU A 67 25.48 3.75 -3.97
N SER A 68 24.88 4.93 -3.69
CA SER A 68 25.57 6.08 -3.11
C SER A 68 25.66 6.05 -1.59
N SER A 69 24.83 5.27 -0.91
CA SER A 69 24.67 5.29 0.56
C SER A 69 25.89 4.77 1.33
N GLN A 70 26.77 4.04 0.67
CA GLN A 70 28.00 3.54 1.28
C GLN A 70 29.09 4.61 1.44
N TYR A 71 28.95 5.75 0.77
CA TYR A 71 29.96 6.83 0.81
C TYR A 71 29.53 8.01 1.69
N SER A 72 28.24 8.24 1.81
CA SER A 72 27.69 9.36 2.58
C SER A 72 26.17 9.22 2.74
N ASN A 73 25.60 10.15 3.51
CA ASN A 73 24.16 10.29 3.63
C ASN A 73 23.52 10.59 2.27
N ASP A 74 22.70 9.66 1.77
CA ASP A 74 21.99 9.78 0.51
C ASP A 74 20.58 10.35 0.72
N VAL A 75 20.30 11.44 0.01
CA VAL A 75 18.98 12.10 0.06
C VAL A 75 17.85 11.19 -0.41
N ALA A 76 18.07 10.38 -1.45
CA ALA A 76 17.04 9.48 -1.97
C ALA A 76 16.73 8.35 -0.98
N ALA A 77 17.76 7.74 -0.38
CA ALA A 77 17.62 6.71 0.65
C ALA A 77 16.86 7.24 1.87
N ARG A 78 17.22 8.45 2.33
CA ARG A 78 16.53 9.11 3.44
C ARG A 78 15.08 9.44 3.13
N GLU A 79 14.80 10.04 1.97
CA GLU A 79 13.42 10.35 1.56
C GLU A 79 12.58 9.06 1.47
N LEU A 80 13.13 7.98 0.94
CA LEU A 80 12.46 6.68 0.85
C LEU A 80 12.13 6.12 2.24
N SER A 81 13.12 6.03 3.15
CA SER A 81 12.92 5.55 4.53
C SER A 81 11.82 6.35 5.24
N ARG A 82 11.82 7.68 5.08
CA ARG A 82 10.82 8.56 5.67
C ARG A 82 9.41 8.31 5.11
N PHE A 83 9.27 8.16 3.79
CA PHE A 83 7.96 7.89 3.19
C PHE A 83 7.40 6.55 3.61
N ILE A 84 8.24 5.49 3.65
CA ILE A 84 7.83 4.19 4.17
C ILE A 84 7.38 4.31 5.63
N GLY A 85 8.16 5.02 6.46
CA GLY A 85 7.82 5.25 7.86
C GLY A 85 6.49 5.96 8.05
N GLN A 86 6.16 6.93 7.21
CA GLN A 86 4.87 7.63 7.22
C GLN A 86 3.70 6.66 6.95
N VAL A 87 3.81 5.84 5.89
CA VAL A 87 2.77 4.86 5.57
C VAL A 87 2.63 3.82 6.68
N LEU A 88 3.73 3.22 7.13
CA LEU A 88 3.69 2.17 8.14
C LEU A 88 3.15 2.68 9.49
N THR A 89 3.45 3.91 9.87
CA THR A 89 2.91 4.48 11.12
C THR A 89 1.40 4.68 11.05
N ALA A 90 0.86 4.97 9.87
CA ALA A 90 -0.58 5.13 9.67
C ALA A 90 -1.30 3.77 9.62
N GLU A 91 -0.69 2.75 9.02
CA GLU A 91 -1.36 1.50 8.67
C GLU A 91 -1.07 0.34 9.66
N VAL A 92 0.09 0.35 10.31
CA VAL A 92 0.49 -0.74 11.22
C VAL A 92 0.23 -0.36 12.67
N LYS A 93 -0.63 -1.13 13.31
CA LYS A 93 -1.09 -0.85 14.67
C LYS A 93 0.07 -0.91 15.69
N ASP A 94 0.14 0.13 16.54
CA ASP A 94 1.08 0.23 17.66
C ASP A 94 2.56 0.11 17.24
N LEU A 95 2.89 0.43 15.99
CA LEU A 95 4.25 0.50 15.49
C LEU A 95 5.00 1.68 16.12
N LYS A 96 6.22 1.45 16.58
CA LYS A 96 7.13 2.49 17.01
C LYS A 96 8.30 2.58 16.05
N LEU A 97 8.56 3.76 15.50
CA LEU A 97 9.72 3.94 14.63
C LEU A 97 10.93 4.46 15.42
N VAL A 98 12.09 3.92 15.11
CA VAL A 98 13.36 4.51 15.50
C VAL A 98 13.52 5.82 14.72
N ARG A 99 13.95 6.86 15.39
CA ARG A 99 14.17 8.17 14.76
C ARG A 99 15.32 8.09 13.76
N GLU A 100 15.13 8.73 12.62
CA GLU A 100 16.11 8.78 11.53
C GLU A 100 17.47 9.34 12.00
N ASP A 101 17.43 10.41 12.81
CA ASP A 101 18.64 11.02 13.35
C ASP A 101 19.47 10.10 14.25
N LYS A 102 18.84 9.16 14.96
CA LYS A 102 19.56 8.12 15.72
C LYS A 102 20.31 7.15 14.81
N ILE A 103 19.68 6.74 13.72
CA ILE A 103 20.30 5.85 12.73
C ILE A 103 21.48 6.56 12.07
N ASP A 104 21.28 7.80 11.64
CA ASP A 104 22.35 8.62 11.04
C ASP A 104 23.52 8.80 12.02
N GLN A 105 23.24 9.17 13.27
CA GLN A 105 24.26 9.35 14.31
C GLN A 105 25.04 8.04 14.57
N TRP A 106 24.38 6.91 14.58
CA TRP A 106 25.05 5.62 14.75
C TRP A 106 25.98 5.34 13.56
N ARG A 107 25.52 5.57 12.33
CA ARG A 107 26.33 5.38 11.11
C ARG A 107 27.49 6.35 11.03
N ASP A 108 27.34 7.59 11.47
CA ASP A 108 28.44 8.57 11.55
C ASP A 108 29.56 8.10 12.49
N LEU A 109 29.23 7.37 13.56
CA LEU A 109 30.21 6.87 14.54
C LEU A 109 30.87 5.55 14.11
N HIS A 110 30.16 4.70 13.34
CA HIS A 110 30.65 3.35 13.01
C HIS A 110 31.06 3.18 11.53
N GLY A 111 30.79 4.19 10.69
CA GLY A 111 31.06 4.18 9.26
C GLY A 111 29.81 3.90 8.43
N TRP A 112 29.72 4.59 7.29
CA TRP A 112 28.60 4.46 6.35
C TRP A 112 28.68 3.21 5.47
N ASP A 113 29.83 2.57 5.41
CA ASP A 113 30.12 1.31 4.75
C ASP A 113 29.66 0.08 5.54
N GLN A 114 29.28 0.25 6.81
CA GLN A 114 28.67 -0.80 7.60
C GLN A 114 27.23 -1.06 7.12
N LEU A 115 27.03 -2.22 6.49
CA LEU A 115 25.77 -2.64 5.91
C LEU A 115 25.04 -3.70 6.75
N ASN A 116 25.54 -4.00 7.96
CA ASN A 116 24.93 -4.98 8.85
C ASN A 116 23.70 -4.38 9.54
N PHE A 117 22.53 -4.65 9.00
CA PHE A 117 21.27 -4.13 9.50
C PHE A 117 20.97 -4.53 10.97
N ASP A 118 21.38 -5.73 11.40
CA ASP A 118 21.23 -6.19 12.78
C ASP A 118 22.13 -5.39 13.75
N GLU A 119 23.37 -5.07 13.36
CA GLU A 119 24.26 -4.25 14.18
C GLU A 119 23.75 -2.82 14.34
N ILE A 120 23.25 -2.22 13.23
CA ILE A 120 22.60 -0.91 13.30
C ILE A 120 21.38 -1.01 14.21
N GLY A 121 20.55 -2.02 14.04
CA GLY A 121 19.34 -2.25 14.84
C GLY A 121 19.65 -2.33 16.34
N LYS A 122 20.66 -3.11 16.72
CA LYS A 122 21.17 -3.22 18.12
C LYS A 122 21.63 -1.87 18.65
N GLY A 123 22.40 -1.15 17.83
CA GLY A 123 22.97 0.15 18.24
C GLY A 123 21.92 1.24 18.44
N VAL A 124 20.80 1.20 17.74
CA VAL A 124 19.70 2.19 17.87
C VAL A 124 18.56 1.72 18.76
N GLY A 125 18.60 0.48 19.25
CA GLY A 125 17.58 -0.10 20.13
C GLY A 125 16.28 -0.43 19.39
N ALA A 126 16.38 -0.96 18.18
CA ALA A 126 15.27 -1.52 17.43
C ALA A 126 15.03 -2.98 17.81
N ASP A 127 13.77 -3.43 17.76
CA ASP A 127 13.42 -4.85 17.86
C ASP A 127 13.58 -5.52 16.48
N LYS A 128 13.22 -4.78 15.42
CA LYS A 128 13.34 -5.22 14.03
C LYS A 128 13.89 -4.10 13.14
N VAL A 129 14.53 -4.50 12.05
CA VAL A 129 14.99 -3.58 11.01
C VAL A 129 14.37 -3.97 9.67
N ILE A 130 13.78 -2.98 9.00
CA ILE A 130 13.42 -3.08 7.59
C ILE A 130 14.61 -2.55 6.79
N GLY A 131 15.37 -3.45 6.19
CA GLY A 131 16.45 -3.15 5.25
C GLY A 131 15.90 -3.05 3.83
N ILE A 132 16.23 -1.99 3.13
CA ILE A 132 15.79 -1.73 1.76
C ILE A 132 17.02 -1.41 0.93
N GLU A 133 17.35 -2.30 0.01
CA GLU A 133 18.46 -2.12 -0.91
C GLU A 133 17.90 -1.73 -2.28
N VAL A 134 18.25 -0.53 -2.74
CA VAL A 134 17.81 0.02 -4.02
C VAL A 134 18.97 0.04 -5.00
N ALA A 135 18.85 -0.72 -6.07
CA ALA A 135 19.80 -0.77 -7.16
C ALA A 135 19.20 -0.20 -8.44
N ASN A 136 20.05 0.18 -9.38
CA ASN A 136 19.67 0.65 -10.71
C ASN A 136 18.66 1.81 -10.73
N LEU A 137 18.66 2.67 -9.71
CA LEU A 137 17.73 3.81 -9.62
C LEU A 137 17.96 4.78 -10.78
N ARG A 138 16.99 4.90 -11.66
CA ARG A 138 16.97 5.81 -12.80
C ARG A 138 15.65 6.58 -12.82
N LEU A 139 15.71 7.88 -13.06
CA LEU A 139 14.54 8.76 -13.10
C LEU A 139 14.19 9.26 -14.49
N ARG A 140 15.05 8.99 -15.48
CA ARG A 140 14.88 9.47 -16.86
C ARG A 140 14.71 8.32 -17.84
N ASP A 141 13.80 8.52 -18.79
CA ASP A 141 13.62 7.68 -19.96
C ASP A 141 13.92 8.54 -21.20
N GLY A 142 15.18 8.48 -21.65
CA GLY A 142 15.73 9.39 -22.68
C GLY A 142 15.93 10.83 -22.19
N ALA A 143 15.89 11.78 -23.11
CA ALA A 143 16.22 13.18 -22.83
C ALA A 143 15.02 14.02 -22.35
N THR A 144 13.80 13.62 -22.74
CA THR A 144 12.60 14.45 -22.61
C THR A 144 11.55 13.93 -21.65
N LEU A 145 11.75 12.73 -21.10
CA LEU A 145 10.78 12.09 -20.23
C LEU A 145 11.39 11.71 -18.88
N TYR A 146 10.62 11.92 -17.81
CA TYR A 146 10.83 11.32 -16.51
C TYR A 146 9.99 10.06 -16.40
N ARG A 147 10.64 8.94 -16.13
CA ARG A 147 10.06 7.64 -15.80
C ARG A 147 11.01 6.93 -14.86
N GLY A 148 10.58 6.72 -13.62
CA GLY A 148 11.40 6.10 -12.60
C GLY A 148 11.47 4.59 -12.79
N ARG A 149 12.65 4.01 -12.55
CA ARG A 149 12.87 2.55 -12.48
C ARG A 149 13.88 2.26 -11.40
N ALA A 150 13.67 1.19 -10.65
CA ALA A 150 14.64 0.67 -9.69
C ALA A 150 14.38 -0.81 -9.44
N ASP A 151 15.44 -1.52 -9.08
CA ASP A 151 15.39 -2.84 -8.48
C ASP A 151 15.48 -2.68 -6.96
N VAL A 152 14.63 -3.38 -6.21
CA VAL A 152 14.58 -3.23 -4.76
C VAL A 152 14.54 -4.59 -4.09
N VAL A 153 15.39 -4.77 -3.09
CA VAL A 153 15.32 -5.90 -2.17
C VAL A 153 14.86 -5.37 -0.81
N ILE A 154 13.81 -5.97 -0.29
CA ILE A 154 13.21 -5.65 1.02
C ILE A 154 13.52 -6.82 1.94
N SER A 155 14.05 -6.53 3.12
CA SER A 155 14.34 -7.55 4.15
C SER A 155 13.85 -7.08 5.50
N VAL A 156 13.26 -7.96 6.29
CA VAL A 156 12.99 -7.71 7.71
C VAL A 156 13.90 -8.60 8.54
N ILE A 157 14.72 -7.96 9.35
CA ILE A 157 15.69 -8.61 10.22
C ILE A 157 15.21 -8.50 11.67
N ASP A 158 15.15 -9.62 12.35
CA ASP A 158 14.99 -9.67 13.79
C ASP A 158 16.33 -9.34 14.45
N VAL A 159 16.37 -8.28 15.26
CA VAL A 159 17.61 -7.72 15.79
C VAL A 159 18.24 -8.60 16.86
N GLU A 160 17.42 -9.33 17.62
CA GLU A 160 17.89 -10.21 18.69
C GLU A 160 18.61 -11.43 18.11
N SER A 161 17.99 -12.11 17.15
CA SER A 161 18.51 -13.33 16.55
C SER A 161 19.45 -13.09 15.37
N GLY A 162 19.38 -11.93 14.70
CA GLY A 162 20.05 -11.62 13.45
C GLY A 162 19.45 -12.33 12.22
N ASN A 163 18.31 -13.00 12.36
CA ASN A 163 17.69 -13.75 11.27
C ASN A 163 16.83 -12.84 10.38
N ILE A 164 16.84 -13.14 9.08
CA ILE A 164 15.91 -12.54 8.12
C ILE A 164 14.57 -13.30 8.23
N GLU A 165 13.53 -12.61 8.71
CA GLU A 165 12.19 -13.16 8.86
C GLU A 165 11.32 -13.00 7.61
N TYR A 166 11.64 -12.02 6.78
CA TYR A 166 10.94 -11.74 5.53
C TYR A 166 11.91 -11.19 4.50
N SER A 167 11.73 -11.60 3.24
CA SER A 167 12.46 -11.02 2.11
C SER A 167 11.60 -11.03 0.87
N ARG A 168 11.62 -9.90 0.13
CA ARG A 168 10.92 -9.73 -1.15
C ARG A 168 11.79 -8.92 -2.10
N SER A 169 11.79 -9.30 -3.37
CA SER A 169 12.42 -8.54 -4.45
C SER A 169 11.36 -7.91 -5.34
N LEU A 170 11.55 -6.64 -5.68
CA LEU A 170 10.80 -5.93 -6.71
C LEU A 170 11.76 -5.71 -7.88
N GLU A 171 11.57 -6.47 -8.95
CA GLU A 171 12.37 -6.32 -10.16
C GLU A 171 11.78 -5.20 -11.03
N GLU A 172 12.61 -4.24 -11.41
CA GLU A 172 12.28 -3.13 -12.29
C GLU A 172 10.96 -2.40 -11.93
N PHE A 173 10.80 -2.03 -10.63
CA PHE A 173 9.66 -1.20 -10.25
C PHE A 173 9.65 0.08 -11.09
N THR A 174 8.65 0.20 -11.94
CA THR A 174 8.53 1.31 -12.90
C THR A 174 7.34 2.19 -12.56
N TYR A 175 7.57 3.51 -12.54
CA TYR A 175 6.50 4.50 -12.33
C TYR A 175 6.81 5.81 -13.09
N PRO A 176 5.81 6.38 -13.82
CA PRO A 176 4.49 5.84 -14.14
C PRO A 176 4.55 4.60 -15.05
N ASN A 177 3.55 3.72 -14.94
CA ASN A 177 3.53 2.47 -15.74
C ASN A 177 3.25 2.73 -17.23
N ILE A 178 2.38 3.69 -17.56
CA ILE A 178 1.85 3.87 -18.92
C ILE A 178 2.62 4.94 -19.68
N ALA A 179 2.79 6.14 -19.13
CA ALA A 179 3.45 7.27 -19.81
C ALA A 179 4.33 8.05 -18.83
N GLY A 180 5.54 8.40 -19.24
CA GLY A 180 6.41 9.30 -18.46
C GLY A 180 5.89 10.74 -18.44
N GLN A 181 6.38 11.55 -17.50
CA GLN A 181 6.13 12.98 -17.45
C GLN A 181 7.17 13.73 -18.29
N TYR A 182 6.74 14.72 -19.07
CA TYR A 182 7.69 15.53 -19.85
C TYR A 182 8.58 16.37 -18.94
N THR A 183 9.86 16.48 -19.30
CA THR A 183 10.84 17.30 -18.56
C THR A 183 10.51 18.80 -18.61
N SER A 184 9.65 19.23 -19.52
CA SER A 184 9.10 20.59 -19.60
C SER A 184 7.99 20.87 -18.58
N GLU A 185 7.35 19.85 -18.02
CA GLU A 185 6.20 19.96 -17.12
C GLU A 185 6.58 19.88 -15.63
N THR A 186 7.70 19.22 -15.34
CA THR A 186 8.16 19.03 -13.96
C THR A 186 9.68 19.10 -13.85
N THR A 187 10.18 19.21 -12.64
CA THR A 187 11.61 19.15 -12.34
C THR A 187 12.00 17.76 -11.87
N GLU A 188 13.27 17.38 -12.08
CA GLU A 188 13.79 16.09 -11.59
C GLU A 188 13.59 15.89 -10.09
N SER A 189 13.78 16.94 -9.29
CA SER A 189 13.56 16.88 -7.83
C SER A 189 12.11 16.60 -7.46
N LYS A 190 11.15 17.22 -8.15
CA LYS A 190 9.71 16.98 -7.91
C LYS A 190 9.34 15.56 -8.34
N PHE A 191 9.82 15.14 -9.52
CA PHE A 191 9.56 13.79 -10.02
C PHE A 191 10.20 12.71 -9.13
N ARG A 192 11.44 12.92 -8.65
CA ARG A 192 12.09 12.01 -7.70
C ARG A 192 11.25 11.79 -6.44
N LYS A 193 10.75 12.87 -5.84
CA LYS A 193 9.88 12.76 -4.66
C LYS A 193 8.61 11.97 -4.94
N LEU A 194 7.99 12.19 -6.10
CA LEU A 194 6.81 11.44 -6.52
C LEU A 194 7.14 9.96 -6.68
N TYR A 195 8.20 9.64 -7.43
CA TYR A 195 8.65 8.27 -7.64
C TYR A 195 8.96 7.53 -6.33
N LEU A 196 9.74 8.17 -5.44
CA LEU A 196 10.09 7.56 -4.15
C LEU A 196 8.88 7.36 -3.24
N ARG A 197 7.85 8.21 -3.34
CA ARG A 197 6.59 8.02 -2.62
C ARG A 197 5.85 6.78 -3.14
N MET A 198 5.70 6.63 -4.44
CA MET A 198 5.05 5.47 -5.04
C MET A 198 5.80 4.18 -4.74
N LEU A 199 7.13 4.22 -4.78
CA LEU A 199 7.96 3.10 -4.37
C LEU A 199 7.77 2.76 -2.88
N ALA A 200 7.70 3.77 -2.01
CA ALA A 200 7.46 3.59 -0.58
C ALA A 200 6.09 2.94 -0.30
N GLU A 201 5.05 3.34 -1.01
CA GLU A 201 3.72 2.75 -0.91
C GLU A 201 3.73 1.29 -1.35
N GLU A 202 4.37 0.96 -2.47
CA GLU A 202 4.52 -0.43 -2.92
C GLU A 202 5.29 -1.29 -1.91
N ILE A 203 6.38 -0.78 -1.34
CA ILE A 203 7.14 -1.48 -0.28
C ILE A 203 6.27 -1.68 0.97
N ALA A 204 5.57 -0.64 1.41
CA ALA A 204 4.76 -0.68 2.62
C ALA A 204 3.58 -1.66 2.53
N ARG A 205 3.03 -1.92 1.34
CA ARG A 205 1.99 -2.93 1.10
C ARG A 205 2.37 -4.33 1.56
N SER A 206 3.64 -4.64 1.61
CA SER A 206 4.12 -5.90 2.19
C SER A 206 3.76 -6.06 3.68
N PHE A 207 3.50 -4.97 4.40
CA PHE A 207 3.41 -4.93 5.85
C PHE A 207 2.02 -4.56 6.40
N HIS A 208 1.07 -4.18 5.55
CA HIS A 208 -0.30 -3.87 5.95
C HIS A 208 -1.33 -4.37 4.93
N ARG A 209 -2.58 -4.41 5.34
CA ARG A 209 -3.68 -4.75 4.44
C ARG A 209 -3.96 -3.56 3.52
N TYR A 210 -4.25 -3.83 2.26
CA TYR A 210 -4.56 -2.78 1.29
C TYR A 210 -5.67 -3.21 0.32
N ASP A 211 -6.36 -2.21 -0.27
CA ASP A 211 -7.38 -2.44 -1.29
C ASP A 211 -6.72 -2.46 -2.67
N LEU A 212 -7.08 -3.47 -3.49
CA LEU A 212 -6.57 -3.56 -4.86
C LEU A 212 -7.02 -2.39 -5.73
N THR A 213 -8.17 -1.79 -5.44
CA THR A 213 -8.72 -0.67 -6.20
C THR A 213 -7.92 0.62 -6.02
N ASP A 214 -7.28 0.82 -4.86
CA ASP A 214 -6.41 1.97 -4.60
C ASP A 214 -5.22 1.98 -5.54
N ARG A 215 -4.64 0.81 -5.83
CA ARG A 215 -3.54 0.65 -6.78
C ARG A 215 -3.91 1.08 -8.20
N ILE A 216 -5.13 0.76 -8.65
CA ILE A 216 -5.63 1.13 -9.98
C ILE A 216 -5.90 2.65 -10.05
N ALA A 217 -6.37 3.24 -8.97
CA ALA A 217 -6.66 4.67 -8.88
C ALA A 217 -5.37 5.51 -8.91
N GLU A 218 -4.30 5.07 -8.26
CA GLU A 218 -2.99 5.74 -8.27
C GLU A 218 -2.38 5.83 -9.68
N ASP A 219 -2.44 4.73 -10.44
CA ASP A 219 -1.96 4.71 -11.83
C ASP A 219 -2.80 5.64 -12.75
N SER A 220 -4.05 5.90 -12.42
CA SER A 220 -4.96 6.74 -13.21
C SER A 220 -4.85 8.24 -12.90
N GLN A 221 -4.41 8.63 -11.70
CA GLN A 221 -4.32 10.04 -11.27
C GLN A 221 -3.29 10.85 -12.07
N ILE A 222 -2.27 10.21 -12.65
CA ILE A 222 -1.23 10.91 -13.41
C ILE A 222 -1.70 11.38 -14.79
N ALA A 223 -2.76 10.80 -15.31
CA ALA A 223 -3.32 11.23 -16.61
C ALA A 223 -3.98 12.63 -16.54
N HIS A 224 -4.05 13.27 -15.38
CA HIS A 224 -4.73 14.56 -15.16
C HIS A 224 -3.83 15.68 -14.61
N TYR A 225 -2.49 15.48 -14.57
CA TYR A 225 -1.54 16.54 -14.17
C TYR A 225 -0.63 16.94 -15.29
#